data_c09ffc48a06acb353237cff8be0fe39c
#
_entry.id   c09ffc48a06acb353237cff8be0fe39c
#
_cell.length_a   1.000
_cell.length_b   1.000
_cell.length_c   1.000
_cell.angle_alpha   90.00
_cell.angle_beta   90.00
_cell.angle_gamma   90.00
#
_symmetry.space_group_name_H-M   'P 1'
#
loop_
_entity.id
_entity.type
_entity.pdbx_description
1 polymer ?
#
loop_
_entity_poly.entity_id
_entity_poly.type
_entity_poly.pdbx_seq_one_letter_code
_entity_poly.pdbx_strand_id
1 'polypeptide(L)'
;MCIRDSENLLGKLKDEQSRLSDNHGHYTPLAIKISPDIDQIDIDRIADSLARYELDAVIATNTTVSRPGVSAQVPQSIEQGGLSGEPLNEISSRVIARLATTLGGALPIIGVGGIMNATDAWEKFTAGASLIQLYTGLIYRGPSLLGDILTDIDQRISNAQAGSLTELLGR
;
A
#
# COMPACT_ATOMS: atom_id res chain seq x y z
N MET A 1 -1.92 -12.67 -13.41
CA MET A 1 -2.36 -13.81 -12.54
C MET A 1 -3.86 -13.91 -12.70
N CYS A 2 -4.41 -15.09 -12.94
CA CYS A 2 -5.87 -15.25 -13.09
C CYS A 2 -6.56 -15.06 -11.74
N ILE A 3 -7.68 -14.31 -11.68
CA ILE A 3 -8.40 -14.03 -10.42
C ILE A 3 -8.78 -15.33 -9.70
N ARG A 4 -9.21 -16.37 -10.46
CA ARG A 4 -9.54 -17.68 -9.91
C ARG A 4 -8.35 -18.35 -9.19
N ASP A 5 -7.13 -18.20 -9.71
CA ASP A 5 -5.94 -18.75 -9.06
C ASP A 5 -5.61 -18.00 -7.76
N SER A 6 -5.86 -16.69 -7.76
CA SER A 6 -5.71 -15.84 -6.55
C SER A 6 -6.71 -16.24 -5.48
N GLU A 7 -7.98 -16.45 -5.81
CA GLU A 7 -9.02 -16.86 -4.85
C GLU A 7 -8.71 -18.23 -4.22
N ASN A 8 -8.26 -19.21 -5.03
CA ASN A 8 -7.82 -20.51 -4.52
C ASN A 8 -6.63 -20.38 -3.56
N LEU A 9 -5.68 -19.50 -3.88
CA LEU A 9 -4.53 -19.20 -3.00
C LEU A 9 -4.98 -18.56 -1.68
N LEU A 10 -5.87 -17.56 -1.75
CA LEU A 10 -6.39 -16.87 -0.56
C LEU A 10 -7.10 -17.85 0.38
N GLY A 11 -7.95 -18.73 -0.16
CA GLY A 11 -8.61 -19.77 0.64
C GLY A 11 -7.61 -20.65 1.39
N LYS A 12 -6.60 -21.19 0.68
CA LYS A 12 -5.56 -22.03 1.29
C LYS A 12 -4.75 -21.28 2.35
N LEU A 13 -4.46 -19.99 2.14
CA LEU A 13 -3.74 -19.19 3.12
C LEU A 13 -4.57 -18.96 4.39
N LYS A 14 -5.87 -18.73 4.26
CA LYS A 14 -6.78 -18.59 5.41
C LYS A 14 -6.95 -19.90 6.18
N ASP A 15 -7.10 -21.03 5.48
CA ASP A 15 -7.15 -22.34 6.11
C ASP A 15 -5.89 -22.61 6.92
N GLU A 16 -4.71 -22.30 6.35
CA GLU A 16 -3.43 -22.51 7.03
C GLU A 16 -3.24 -21.53 8.19
N GLN A 17 -3.65 -20.25 8.03
CA GLN A 17 -3.64 -19.28 9.12
C GLN A 17 -4.45 -19.76 10.32
N SER A 18 -5.68 -20.29 10.08
CA SER A 18 -6.53 -20.83 11.12
C SER A 18 -5.88 -22.04 11.81
N ARG A 19 -5.37 -22.98 11.01
CA ARG A 19 -4.69 -24.18 11.54
C ARG A 19 -3.48 -23.82 12.42
N LEU A 20 -2.69 -22.82 12.01
CA LEU A 20 -1.54 -22.36 12.78
C LEU A 20 -1.97 -21.64 14.06
N SER A 21 -3.02 -20.83 13.98
CA SER A 21 -3.60 -20.17 15.15
C SER A 21 -4.07 -21.16 16.20
N ASP A 22 -4.78 -22.22 15.78
CA ASP A 22 -5.25 -23.28 16.68
C ASP A 22 -4.08 -24.04 17.32
N ASN A 23 -3.02 -24.32 16.55
CA ASN A 23 -1.87 -25.06 17.04
C ASN A 23 -0.98 -24.26 17.99
N HIS A 24 -0.87 -22.97 17.81
CA HIS A 24 0.05 -22.10 18.56
C HIS A 24 -0.65 -21.19 19.58
N GLY A 25 -1.97 -21.15 19.60
CA GLY A 25 -2.75 -20.35 20.53
C GLY A 25 -2.68 -18.84 20.31
N HIS A 26 -2.24 -18.40 19.12
CA HIS A 26 -2.21 -16.97 18.76
C HIS A 26 -2.51 -16.76 17.29
N TYR A 27 -3.23 -15.70 16.99
CA TYR A 27 -3.54 -15.28 15.63
C TYR A 27 -2.43 -14.41 15.06
N THR A 28 -1.98 -14.70 13.84
CA THR A 28 -1.00 -13.87 13.11
C THR A 28 -1.69 -13.20 11.94
N PRO A 29 -1.76 -11.85 11.89
CA PRO A 29 -2.39 -11.13 10.79
C PRO A 29 -1.75 -11.42 9.43
N LEU A 30 -2.60 -11.53 8.39
CA LEU A 30 -2.19 -11.80 7.01
C LEU A 30 -2.49 -10.60 6.12
N ALA A 31 -1.46 -9.97 5.60
CA ALA A 31 -1.56 -8.88 4.63
C ALA A 31 -1.16 -9.34 3.23
N ILE A 32 -1.94 -8.94 2.22
CA ILE A 32 -1.65 -9.27 0.81
C ILE A 32 -1.10 -8.04 0.09
N LYS A 33 0.04 -8.21 -0.60
CA LYS A 33 0.65 -7.14 -1.41
C LYS A 33 0.27 -7.28 -2.88
N ILE A 34 -0.27 -6.20 -3.45
CA ILE A 34 -0.77 -6.18 -4.83
C ILE A 34 0.15 -5.40 -5.78
N SER A 35 0.05 -5.71 -7.07
CA SER A 35 0.74 -4.97 -8.14
C SER A 35 0.08 -3.62 -8.38
N PRO A 36 0.83 -2.60 -8.82
CA PRO A 36 0.24 -1.35 -9.33
C PRO A 36 -0.25 -1.48 -10.78
N ASP A 37 0.19 -2.52 -11.51
CA ASP A 37 -0.07 -2.72 -12.94
C ASP A 37 -1.36 -3.53 -13.15
N ILE A 38 -2.46 -3.04 -12.56
CA ILE A 38 -3.80 -3.63 -12.61
C ILE A 38 -4.80 -2.56 -13.00
N ASP A 39 -5.85 -2.92 -13.72
CA ASP A 39 -6.90 -1.98 -14.09
C ASP A 39 -7.90 -1.75 -12.94
N GLN A 40 -8.76 -0.76 -13.09
CA GLN A 40 -9.73 -0.38 -12.06
C GLN A 40 -10.73 -1.50 -11.73
N ILE A 41 -11.13 -2.28 -12.74
CA ILE A 41 -12.09 -3.38 -12.56
C ILE A 41 -11.45 -4.49 -11.74
N ASP A 42 -10.20 -4.79 -12.01
CA ASP A 42 -9.46 -5.81 -11.28
C ASP A 42 -9.12 -5.35 -9.85
N ILE A 43 -8.89 -4.04 -9.62
CA ILE A 43 -8.76 -3.50 -8.25
C ILE A 43 -10.04 -3.76 -7.45
N ASP A 44 -11.21 -3.49 -8.04
CA ASP A 44 -12.49 -3.72 -7.36
C ASP A 44 -12.70 -5.20 -7.03
N ARG A 45 -12.43 -6.09 -7.97
CA ARG A 45 -12.52 -7.55 -7.76
C ARG A 45 -11.54 -8.05 -6.68
N ILE A 46 -10.33 -7.49 -6.65
CA ILE A 46 -9.36 -7.79 -5.59
C ILE A 46 -9.90 -7.32 -4.25
N ALA A 47 -10.42 -6.09 -4.14
CA ALA A 47 -10.99 -5.57 -2.91
C ALA A 47 -12.14 -6.46 -2.39
N ASP A 48 -13.06 -6.86 -3.26
CA ASP A 48 -14.15 -7.78 -2.93
C ASP A 48 -13.62 -9.14 -2.43
N SER A 49 -12.58 -9.67 -3.08
CA SER A 49 -11.98 -10.94 -2.67
C SER A 49 -11.29 -10.81 -1.31
N LEU A 50 -10.53 -9.72 -1.07
CA LEU A 50 -9.86 -9.49 0.21
C LEU A 50 -10.87 -9.38 1.37
N ALA A 51 -11.99 -8.70 1.17
CA ALA A 51 -13.06 -8.59 2.15
C ALA A 51 -13.75 -9.95 2.39
N ARG A 52 -14.07 -10.68 1.32
CA ARG A 52 -14.73 -12.00 1.40
C ARG A 52 -13.88 -13.04 2.13
N TYR A 53 -12.56 -13.03 1.93
CA TYR A 53 -11.63 -13.93 2.63
C TYR A 53 -11.16 -13.39 3.97
N GLU A 54 -11.72 -12.29 4.44
CA GLU A 54 -11.40 -11.70 5.75
C GLU A 54 -9.89 -11.52 5.97
N LEU A 55 -9.19 -10.93 4.99
CA LEU A 55 -7.77 -10.58 5.13
C LEU A 55 -7.63 -9.43 6.13
N ASP A 56 -6.47 -9.36 6.80
CA ASP A 56 -6.23 -8.35 7.85
C ASP A 56 -5.76 -7.01 7.31
N ALA A 57 -5.14 -6.99 6.13
CA ALA A 57 -4.71 -5.77 5.45
C ALA A 57 -4.40 -6.00 3.97
N VAL A 58 -4.35 -4.91 3.21
CA VAL A 58 -3.78 -4.89 1.86
C VAL A 58 -2.58 -3.94 1.79
N ILE A 59 -1.50 -4.37 1.14
CA ILE A 59 -0.31 -3.55 0.89
C ILE A 59 -0.35 -3.08 -0.56
N ALA A 60 -0.52 -1.79 -0.77
CA ALA A 60 -0.59 -1.15 -2.07
C ALA A 60 0.56 -0.12 -2.21
N THR A 61 1.61 -0.38 -3.08
CA THR A 61 1.68 -1.45 -4.06
C THR A 61 3.07 -2.12 -4.09
N ASN A 62 3.22 -3.16 -4.91
CA ASN A 62 4.53 -3.65 -5.33
C ASN A 62 5.16 -2.65 -6.34
N THR A 63 6.32 -2.98 -6.92
CA THR A 63 6.97 -2.26 -8.02
C THR A 63 6.16 -2.38 -9.32
N THR A 64 6.36 -1.45 -10.27
CA THR A 64 5.69 -1.46 -11.58
C THR A 64 6.61 -1.99 -12.69
N VAL A 65 6.06 -2.72 -13.65
CA VAL A 65 6.77 -3.09 -14.90
C VAL A 65 6.76 -1.95 -15.91
N SER A 66 5.90 -0.94 -15.72
CA SER A 66 5.91 0.29 -16.50
C SER A 66 7.17 1.11 -16.21
N ARG A 67 7.51 2.07 -17.11
CA ARG A 67 8.68 2.94 -16.97
C ARG A 67 8.31 4.41 -17.01
N PRO A 68 7.36 4.88 -16.15
CA PRO A 68 6.97 6.28 -16.14
C PRO A 68 8.15 7.15 -15.73
N GLY A 69 8.36 8.26 -16.46
CA GLY A 69 9.44 9.20 -16.17
C GLY A 69 10.86 8.71 -16.47
N VAL A 70 11.05 7.46 -16.92
CA VAL A 70 12.36 6.94 -17.32
C VAL A 70 12.59 7.25 -18.79
N SER A 71 13.65 8.02 -19.09
CA SER A 71 14.02 8.32 -20.48
C SER A 71 14.40 7.04 -21.23
N ALA A 72 13.85 6.85 -22.44
CA ALA A 72 14.21 5.74 -23.31
C ALA A 72 15.70 5.72 -23.72
N GLN A 73 16.42 6.82 -23.50
CA GLN A 73 17.83 6.97 -23.82
C GLN A 73 18.77 6.40 -22.76
N VAL A 74 18.26 6.11 -21.55
CA VAL A 74 19.10 5.50 -20.51
C VAL A 74 19.04 3.97 -20.60
N PRO A 75 20.18 3.25 -20.44
CA PRO A 75 20.22 1.79 -20.54
C PRO A 75 19.21 1.09 -19.63
N GLN A 76 18.96 1.65 -18.43
CA GLN A 76 18.04 1.10 -17.43
C GLN A 76 16.57 1.10 -17.89
N SER A 77 16.22 1.84 -18.94
CA SER A 77 14.84 1.89 -19.47
C SER A 77 14.35 0.53 -19.99
N ILE A 78 15.27 -0.33 -20.42
CA ILE A 78 14.98 -1.66 -20.99
C ILE A 78 15.30 -2.81 -20.01
N GLU A 79 15.77 -2.51 -18.79
CA GLU A 79 16.06 -3.55 -17.82
C GLU A 79 14.80 -4.31 -17.42
N GLN A 80 14.95 -5.63 -17.22
CA GLN A 80 13.90 -6.46 -16.68
C GLN A 80 13.76 -6.23 -15.17
N GLY A 81 12.53 -6.31 -14.67
CA GLY A 81 12.23 -6.13 -13.25
C GLY A 81 11.31 -4.95 -12.97
N GLY A 82 11.00 -4.74 -11.70
CA GLY A 82 10.09 -3.69 -11.26
C GLY A 82 10.80 -2.37 -11.00
N LEU A 83 10.22 -1.26 -11.50
CA LEU A 83 10.63 0.09 -11.17
C LEU A 83 10.04 0.49 -9.81
N SER A 84 10.88 1.06 -8.94
CA SER A 84 10.50 1.61 -7.63
C SER A 84 10.92 3.09 -7.51
N GLY A 85 10.71 3.69 -6.35
CA GLY A 85 11.06 5.08 -6.08
C GLY A 85 10.04 6.08 -6.60
N GLU A 86 10.46 7.33 -6.75
CA GLU A 86 9.60 8.47 -7.07
C GLU A 86 8.62 8.23 -8.24
N PRO A 87 9.02 7.60 -9.37
CA PRO A 87 8.10 7.35 -10.49
C PRO A 87 6.87 6.49 -10.13
N LEU A 88 6.93 5.75 -9.03
CA LEU A 88 5.82 4.91 -8.56
C LEU A 88 4.80 5.70 -7.72
N ASN A 89 5.10 6.92 -7.28
CA ASN A 89 4.27 7.66 -6.31
C ASN A 89 2.83 7.82 -6.78
N GLU A 90 2.63 8.44 -7.93
CA GLU A 90 1.29 8.71 -8.48
C GLU A 90 0.50 7.43 -8.77
N ILE A 91 1.17 6.41 -9.33
CA ILE A 91 0.52 5.13 -9.67
C ILE A 91 0.02 4.45 -8.40
N SER A 92 0.86 4.35 -7.37
CA SER A 92 0.45 3.72 -6.11
C SER A 92 -0.63 4.50 -5.38
N SER A 93 -0.59 5.84 -5.40
CA SER A 93 -1.63 6.70 -4.79
C SER A 93 -2.99 6.48 -5.47
N ARG A 94 -3.05 6.33 -6.80
CA ARG A 94 -4.29 6.02 -7.52
C ARG A 94 -4.87 4.66 -7.14
N VAL A 95 -4.01 3.64 -7.01
CA VAL A 95 -4.45 2.31 -6.56
C VAL A 95 -4.99 2.36 -5.14
N ILE A 96 -4.30 3.06 -4.22
CA ILE A 96 -4.74 3.26 -2.84
C ILE A 96 -6.11 3.94 -2.80
N ALA A 97 -6.30 5.03 -3.54
CA ALA A 97 -7.56 5.77 -3.59
C ALA A 97 -8.73 4.89 -4.10
N ARG A 98 -8.49 4.08 -5.13
CA ARG A 98 -9.51 3.15 -5.64
C ARG A 98 -9.84 2.08 -4.62
N LEU A 99 -8.83 1.44 -4.01
CA LEU A 99 -9.04 0.47 -2.93
C LEU A 99 -9.83 1.07 -1.76
N ALA A 100 -9.46 2.27 -1.32
CA ALA A 100 -10.14 2.93 -0.21
C ALA A 100 -11.63 3.16 -0.51
N THR A 101 -11.95 3.57 -1.74
CA THR A 101 -13.34 3.75 -2.20
C THR A 101 -14.10 2.44 -2.21
N THR A 102 -13.51 1.37 -2.77
CA THR A 102 -14.19 0.07 -2.91
C THR A 102 -14.32 -0.66 -1.58
N LEU A 103 -13.29 -0.60 -0.73
CA LEU A 103 -13.29 -1.25 0.58
C LEU A 103 -14.16 -0.54 1.61
N GLY A 104 -14.39 0.77 1.47
CA GLY A 104 -15.23 1.54 2.40
C GLY A 104 -14.80 1.41 3.87
N GLY A 105 -13.52 1.19 4.14
CA GLY A 105 -12.98 0.98 5.49
C GLY A 105 -13.02 -0.45 6.01
N ALA A 106 -13.44 -1.45 5.21
CA ALA A 106 -13.56 -2.86 5.62
C ALA A 106 -12.23 -3.46 6.10
N LEU A 107 -11.10 -3.02 5.54
CA LEU A 107 -9.78 -3.42 6.00
C LEU A 107 -8.74 -2.31 5.78
N PRO A 108 -7.68 -2.25 6.61
CA PRO A 108 -6.65 -1.23 6.50
C PRO A 108 -5.80 -1.39 5.23
N ILE A 109 -5.41 -0.25 4.65
CA ILE A 109 -4.53 -0.18 3.50
C ILE A 109 -3.15 0.30 3.98
N ILE A 110 -2.11 -0.47 3.66
CA ILE A 110 -0.72 -0.08 3.90
C ILE A 110 -0.17 0.51 2.59
N GLY A 111 -0.04 1.84 2.54
CA GLY A 111 0.42 2.56 1.36
C GLY A 111 1.94 2.45 1.17
N VAL A 112 2.38 2.05 -0.02
CA VAL A 112 3.79 1.98 -0.36
C VAL A 112 4.03 2.32 -1.83
N GLY A 113 5.14 2.99 -2.10
CA GLY A 113 5.60 3.33 -3.45
C GLY A 113 5.80 4.83 -3.62
N GLY A 114 7.03 5.22 -3.92
CA GLY A 114 7.41 6.58 -4.28
C GLY A 114 7.43 7.60 -3.15
N ILE A 115 7.44 7.18 -1.90
CA ILE A 115 7.53 8.09 -0.74
C ILE A 115 8.99 8.53 -0.58
N MET A 116 9.30 9.77 -0.97
CA MET A 116 10.64 10.37 -0.92
C MET A 116 10.73 11.53 0.08
N ASN A 117 9.59 12.04 0.57
CA ASN A 117 9.48 13.14 1.51
C ASN A 117 8.15 13.07 2.29
N ALA A 118 7.93 14.02 3.20
CA ALA A 118 6.71 14.08 4.03
C ALA A 118 5.44 14.35 3.21
N THR A 119 5.52 15.14 2.15
CA THR A 119 4.38 15.40 1.27
C THR A 119 3.90 14.12 0.59
N ASP A 120 4.82 13.31 0.06
CA ASP A 120 4.49 12.02 -0.55
C ASP A 120 3.81 11.08 0.46
N ALA A 121 4.29 11.08 1.71
CA ALA A 121 3.68 10.31 2.79
C ALA A 121 2.26 10.79 3.09
N TRP A 122 2.05 12.11 3.18
CA TRP A 122 0.74 12.70 3.37
C TRP A 122 -0.24 12.36 2.26
N GLU A 123 0.20 12.37 1.00
CA GLU A 123 -0.61 11.95 -0.14
C GLU A 123 -1.11 10.50 -0.03
N LYS A 124 -0.30 9.58 0.52
CA LYS A 124 -0.77 8.19 0.76
C LYS A 124 -1.90 8.15 1.81
N PHE A 125 -1.75 8.91 2.89
CA PHE A 125 -2.80 8.98 3.92
C PHE A 125 -4.07 9.60 3.36
N THR A 126 -4.00 10.72 2.64
CA THR A 126 -5.17 11.36 2.04
C THR A 126 -5.81 10.51 0.93
N ALA A 127 -5.02 9.69 0.23
CA ALA A 127 -5.54 8.71 -0.72
C ALA A 127 -6.28 7.54 -0.06
N GLY A 128 -6.11 7.31 1.25
CA GLY A 128 -6.84 6.27 1.97
C GLY A 128 -6.00 5.27 2.74
N ALA A 129 -4.67 5.41 2.75
CA ALA A 129 -3.81 4.52 3.53
C ALA A 129 -3.99 4.75 5.03
N SER A 130 -4.04 3.67 5.79
CA SER A 130 -4.04 3.67 7.27
C SER A 130 -2.62 3.66 7.84
N LEU A 131 -1.69 3.05 7.11
CA LEU A 131 -0.27 2.94 7.43
C LEU A 131 0.54 3.21 6.15
N ILE A 132 1.82 3.53 6.31
CA ILE A 132 2.76 3.64 5.18
C ILE A 132 3.96 2.71 5.38
N GLN A 133 4.52 2.26 4.26
CA GLN A 133 5.74 1.47 4.21
C GLN A 133 6.78 2.20 3.35
N LEU A 134 8.01 2.31 3.83
CA LEU A 134 9.12 2.95 3.14
C LEU A 134 10.13 1.89 2.67
N TYR A 135 10.70 2.09 1.47
CA TYR A 135 11.80 1.27 0.97
C TYR A 135 12.82 2.15 0.22
N THR A 136 12.58 2.47 -1.05
CA THR A 136 13.52 3.23 -1.89
C THR A 136 13.82 4.61 -1.31
N GLY A 137 12.81 5.32 -0.81
CA GLY A 137 13.01 6.62 -0.16
C GLY A 137 13.93 6.53 1.04
N LEU A 138 13.81 5.49 1.86
CA LEU A 138 14.69 5.27 3.01
C LEU A 138 16.14 5.01 2.60
N ILE A 139 16.37 4.31 1.46
CA ILE A 139 17.72 4.08 0.93
C ILE A 139 18.37 5.39 0.51
N TYR A 140 17.66 6.26 -0.21
CA TYR A 140 18.21 7.50 -0.73
C TYR A 140 18.29 8.64 0.29
N ARG A 141 17.32 8.73 1.20
CA ARG A 141 17.19 9.82 2.18
C ARG A 141 17.72 9.44 3.57
N GLY A 142 17.90 8.14 3.82
CA GLY A 142 18.31 7.65 5.13
C GLY A 142 17.22 7.74 6.20
N PRO A 143 17.56 7.45 7.47
CA PRO A 143 16.59 7.44 8.59
C PRO A 143 15.94 8.80 8.90
N SER A 144 16.56 9.93 8.47
CA SER A 144 15.96 11.27 8.64
C SER A 144 14.60 11.41 7.96
N LEU A 145 14.33 10.65 6.89
CA LEU A 145 13.03 10.62 6.23
C LEU A 145 11.90 10.29 7.20
N LEU A 146 12.12 9.37 8.13
CA LEU A 146 11.14 9.03 9.16
C LEU A 146 10.84 10.22 10.07
N GLY A 147 11.90 10.90 10.53
CA GLY A 147 11.77 12.09 11.36
C GLY A 147 11.00 13.23 10.66
N ASP A 148 11.32 13.47 9.39
CA ASP A 148 10.66 14.49 8.57
C ASP A 148 9.16 14.19 8.41
N ILE A 149 8.81 12.93 8.11
CA ILE A 149 7.41 12.49 7.96
C ILE A 149 6.65 12.63 9.27
N LEU A 150 7.21 12.15 10.38
CA LEU A 150 6.55 12.23 11.69
C LEU A 150 6.35 13.67 12.15
N THR A 151 7.33 14.54 11.93
CA THR A 151 7.25 15.96 12.26
C THR A 151 6.15 16.66 11.44
N ASP A 152 6.06 16.39 10.14
CA ASP A 152 5.02 16.98 9.28
C ASP A 152 3.62 16.52 9.71
N ILE A 153 3.44 15.22 10.02
CA ILE A 153 2.16 14.69 10.50
C ILE A 153 1.76 15.34 11.83
N ASP A 154 2.69 15.45 12.78
CA ASP A 154 2.44 16.06 14.09
C ASP A 154 2.04 17.54 13.95
N GLN A 155 2.72 18.28 13.08
CA GLN A 155 2.37 19.66 12.76
C GLN A 155 0.96 19.79 12.15
N ARG A 156 0.58 18.88 11.24
CA ARG A 156 -0.77 18.88 10.63
C ARG A 156 -1.86 18.60 11.67
N ILE A 157 -1.64 17.61 12.54
CA ILE A 157 -2.54 17.28 13.64
C ILE A 157 -2.71 18.49 14.58
N SER A 158 -1.61 19.10 14.99
CA SER A 158 -1.59 20.27 15.86
C SER A 158 -2.29 21.47 15.24
N ASN A 159 -2.01 21.79 13.96
CA ASN A 159 -2.62 22.92 13.25
C ASN A 159 -4.13 22.75 13.07
N ALA A 160 -4.60 21.53 12.90
CA ALA A 160 -6.03 21.19 12.77
C ALA A 160 -6.71 21.02 14.15
N GLN A 161 -5.96 21.07 15.24
CA GLN A 161 -6.45 20.78 16.59
C GLN A 161 -7.11 19.41 16.72
N ALA A 162 -6.66 18.43 15.93
CA ALA A 162 -7.14 17.07 15.97
C ALA A 162 -6.42 16.27 17.07
N GLY A 163 -7.07 15.28 17.65
CA GLY A 163 -6.49 14.41 18.66
C GLY A 163 -5.63 13.28 18.07
N SER A 164 -5.75 13.02 16.77
CA SER A 164 -5.03 11.95 16.07
C SER A 164 -5.02 12.13 14.55
N LEU A 165 -4.13 11.39 13.88
CA LEU A 165 -4.13 11.31 12.41
C LEU A 165 -5.47 10.77 11.86
N THR A 166 -6.06 9.78 12.52
CA THR A 166 -7.35 9.20 12.15
C THR A 166 -8.47 10.24 12.17
N GLU A 167 -8.53 11.03 13.24
CA GLU A 167 -9.48 12.13 13.36
C GLU A 167 -9.25 13.22 12.30
N LEU A 168 -7.97 13.59 12.07
CA LEU A 168 -7.60 14.58 11.05
C LEU A 168 -8.04 14.14 9.64
N LEU A 169 -8.01 12.85 9.35
CA LEU A 169 -8.43 12.28 8.07
C LEU A 169 -9.95 12.01 7.99
N GLY A 170 -10.72 12.26 9.06
CA GLY A 170 -12.16 12.06 9.11
C GLY A 170 -12.59 10.59 9.08
N ARG A 171 -11.83 9.72 9.74
CA ARG A 171 -12.03 8.26 9.75
C ARG A 171 -12.24 7.74 11.16
#